data_d9cfd4827cff3a788a349f38a3b9d84d
#
_entry.id   d9cfd4827cff3a788a349f38a3b9d84d
#
_cell.length_a   1.000
_cell.length_b   1.000
_cell.length_c   1.000
_cell.angle_alpha   90.00
_cell.angle_beta   90.00
_cell.angle_gamma   90.00
#
_symmetry.space_group_name_H-M   'P 1'
#
loop_
_entity.id
_entity.type
_entity.pdbx_description
1 polymer ?
#
loop_
_entity_poly.entity_id
_entity_poly.type
_entity_poly.pdbx_seq_one_letter_code
_entity_poly.pdbx_strand_id
1 'polypeptide(L)'
;SAISVEPDKLMQRALPLTIEPTDLPTDLQRGEIIDLYAIPNSSQKTIATPELIIGAVTVAQVSTNNNSGKSVVVINLPESIVLNTLTFIPDTRLIIVRSNY
;
A
#
# COMPACT_ATOMS: atom_id res chain seq x y z
N SER A 1 7.39 -28.13 17.16
CA SER A 1 7.71 -26.90 17.57
C SER A 1 6.55 -26.04 17.91
N ALA A 2 6.54 -25.65 19.01
CA ALA A 2 5.39 -25.08 19.62
C ALA A 2 5.39 -23.55 19.58
N ILE A 3 5.50 -23.02 18.45
CA ILE A 3 5.42 -21.58 18.34
C ILE A 3 3.99 -21.16 18.47
N SER A 4 3.70 -20.40 19.50
CA SER A 4 2.35 -19.96 19.80
C SER A 4 2.01 -18.64 19.15
N VAL A 5 2.44 -18.39 17.96
CA VAL A 5 2.10 -17.16 17.24
C VAL A 5 0.84 -17.42 16.45
N GLU A 6 -0.10 -16.49 16.51
CA GLU A 6 -1.32 -16.61 15.75
C GLU A 6 -1.02 -16.69 14.26
N PRO A 7 -1.66 -17.59 13.51
CA PRO A 7 -1.41 -17.72 12.08
C PRO A 7 -1.56 -16.40 11.31
N ASP A 8 -2.53 -15.58 11.70
CA ASP A 8 -2.73 -14.31 11.02
C ASP A 8 -1.53 -13.40 11.12
N LYS A 9 -0.86 -13.37 12.26
CA LYS A 9 0.34 -12.55 12.44
C LYS A 9 1.52 -13.10 11.68
N LEU A 10 1.65 -14.41 11.60
CA LEU A 10 2.71 -15.04 10.82
C LEU A 10 2.56 -14.77 9.34
N MET A 11 1.34 -14.60 8.87
CA MET A 11 1.07 -14.42 7.45
C MET A 11 0.98 -12.97 7.03
N GLN A 12 1.18 -12.04 7.94
CA GLN A 12 1.19 -10.62 7.61
C GLN A 12 2.59 -10.19 7.19
N ARG A 13 2.64 -9.30 6.21
CA ARG A 13 3.89 -8.71 5.75
C ARG A 13 3.75 -7.21 5.67
N ALA A 14 4.82 -6.51 6.02
CA ALA A 14 4.87 -5.06 5.91
C ALA A 14 5.46 -4.68 4.56
N LEU A 15 4.66 -4.04 3.73
CA LEU A 15 5.09 -3.64 2.39
C LEU A 15 5.25 -2.13 2.34
N PRO A 16 6.46 -1.62 2.07
CA PRO A 16 6.65 -0.18 1.91
C PRO A 16 6.24 0.27 0.51
N LEU A 17 5.55 1.39 0.44
CA LEU A 17 5.13 1.99 -0.80
C LEU A 17 5.64 3.42 -0.86
N THR A 18 6.17 3.84 -2.00
CA THR A 18 6.56 5.23 -2.23
C THR A 18 5.39 5.93 -2.90
N ILE A 19 4.89 6.99 -2.26
CA ILE A 19 3.68 7.68 -2.68
C ILE A 19 3.97 9.16 -2.78
N GLU A 20 3.48 9.82 -3.84
CA GLU A 20 3.55 11.27 -3.93
C GLU A 20 2.69 11.89 -2.84
N PRO A 21 3.13 12.99 -2.22
CA PRO A 21 2.34 13.61 -1.14
C PRO A 21 0.92 14.01 -1.55
N THR A 22 0.73 14.35 -2.82
CA THR A 22 -0.59 14.71 -3.32
C THR A 22 -1.53 13.52 -3.47
N ASP A 23 -0.99 12.31 -3.40
CA ASP A 23 -1.77 11.07 -3.57
C ASP A 23 -2.08 10.39 -2.23
N LEU A 24 -1.88 11.11 -1.15
CA LEU A 24 -2.15 10.63 0.20
C LEU A 24 -3.28 11.41 0.84
N PRO A 25 -4.06 10.77 1.73
CA PRO A 25 -4.97 11.54 2.59
C PRO A 25 -4.19 12.48 3.50
N THR A 26 -4.79 13.63 3.81
CA THR A 26 -4.21 14.57 4.75
C THR A 26 -4.09 13.92 6.13
N ASP A 27 -2.94 14.09 6.77
CA ASP A 27 -2.71 13.58 8.13
C ASP A 27 -2.92 12.07 8.27
N LEU A 28 -2.50 11.31 7.28
CA LEU A 28 -2.58 9.87 7.39
C LEU A 28 -1.71 9.37 8.54
N GLN A 29 -2.29 8.58 9.42
CA GLN A 29 -1.65 8.11 10.63
C GLN A 29 -1.52 6.59 10.64
N ARG A 30 -0.52 6.12 11.37
CA ARG A 30 -0.38 4.71 11.69
C ARG A 30 -1.68 4.19 12.32
N GLY A 31 -2.10 3.01 11.90
CA GLY A 31 -3.31 2.37 12.43
C GLY A 31 -4.55 2.64 11.62
N GLU A 32 -4.53 3.60 10.72
CA GLU A 32 -5.69 3.85 9.87
C GLU A 32 -5.87 2.74 8.85
N ILE A 33 -7.08 2.58 8.40
CA ILE A 33 -7.44 1.60 7.38
C ILE A 33 -7.62 2.33 6.06
N ILE A 34 -6.97 1.82 5.02
CA ILE A 34 -6.95 2.48 3.72
C ILE A 34 -7.23 1.51 2.59
N ASP A 35 -7.57 2.07 1.45
CA ASP A 35 -7.65 1.35 0.18
C ASP A 35 -6.53 1.85 -0.72
N LEU A 36 -5.92 0.94 -1.48
CA LEU A 36 -4.84 1.26 -2.41
C LEU A 36 -5.32 1.09 -3.83
N TYR A 37 -5.21 2.17 -4.61
CA TYR A 37 -5.56 2.20 -6.02
C TYR A 37 -4.33 2.38 -6.87
N ALA A 38 -4.37 1.88 -8.09
CA ALA A 38 -3.34 2.12 -9.09
C ALA A 38 -3.95 2.76 -10.33
N ILE A 39 -3.27 3.77 -10.85
CA ILE A 39 -3.65 4.43 -12.09
C ILE A 39 -2.56 4.15 -13.11
N PRO A 40 -2.91 3.78 -14.36
CA PRO A 40 -1.90 3.51 -15.40
C PRO A 40 -1.07 4.75 -15.69
N ASN A 41 0.24 4.57 -15.77
CA ASN A 41 1.13 5.58 -16.32
C ASN A 41 1.17 5.46 -17.84
N SER A 42 1.71 6.48 -18.47
CA SER A 42 1.39 6.77 -19.85
C SER A 42 1.93 5.83 -20.92
N SER A 43 3.10 5.23 -20.75
CA SER A 43 3.72 4.62 -21.91
C SER A 43 3.77 3.11 -21.91
N GLN A 44 3.91 2.49 -20.75
CA GLN A 44 3.88 1.04 -20.64
C GLN A 44 2.85 0.70 -19.58
N LYS A 45 1.79 0.07 -19.99
CA LYS A 45 0.66 -0.12 -19.11
C LYS A 45 0.66 -1.50 -18.51
N THR A 46 0.98 -1.59 -17.25
CA THR A 46 0.71 -2.79 -16.47
C THR A 46 -0.78 -3.04 -16.38
N ILE A 47 -1.56 -1.95 -16.29
CA ILE A 47 -3.01 -2.00 -16.27
C ILE A 47 -3.56 -1.03 -17.30
N ALA A 48 -4.75 -1.31 -17.84
CA ALA A 48 -5.36 -0.47 -18.87
C ALA A 48 -6.21 0.65 -18.28
N THR A 49 -6.76 0.45 -17.09
CA THR A 49 -7.66 1.39 -16.42
C THR A 49 -7.30 1.48 -14.95
N PRO A 50 -7.75 2.53 -14.25
CA PRO A 50 -7.57 2.57 -12.79
C PRO A 50 -8.19 1.34 -12.12
N GLU A 51 -7.50 0.82 -11.11
CA GLU A 51 -7.95 -0.37 -10.41
C GLU A 51 -7.73 -0.25 -8.91
N LEU A 52 -8.65 -0.84 -8.15
CA LEU A 52 -8.45 -1.07 -6.74
C LEU A 52 -7.53 -2.27 -6.59
N ILE A 53 -6.32 -2.05 -6.05
CA ILE A 53 -5.38 -3.15 -5.84
C ILE A 53 -5.78 -3.95 -4.61
N ILE A 54 -6.03 -3.26 -3.51
CA ILE A 54 -6.41 -3.92 -2.27
C ILE A 54 -7.18 -2.95 -1.39
N GLY A 55 -8.23 -3.43 -0.74
CA GLY A 55 -9.04 -2.65 0.16
C GLY A 55 -8.83 -3.04 1.62
N ALA A 56 -9.09 -2.12 2.50
CA ALA A 56 -9.15 -2.34 3.94
C ALA A 56 -7.85 -2.92 4.52
N VAL A 57 -6.72 -2.27 4.20
CA VAL A 57 -5.44 -2.63 4.81
C VAL A 57 -5.02 -1.60 5.83
N THR A 58 -4.26 -2.04 6.82
CA THR A 58 -3.83 -1.18 7.92
C THR A 58 -2.50 -0.53 7.59
N VAL A 59 -2.41 0.75 7.90
CA VAL A 59 -1.16 1.51 7.80
C VAL A 59 -0.28 1.18 9.00
N ALA A 60 0.92 0.68 8.73
CA ALA A 60 1.88 0.37 9.78
C ALA A 60 2.76 1.56 10.12
N GLN A 61 3.08 2.38 9.13
CA GLN A 61 3.97 3.51 9.34
C GLN A 61 3.83 4.49 8.18
N VAL A 62 3.98 5.78 8.48
CA VAL A 62 4.02 6.85 7.47
C VAL A 62 5.26 7.68 7.75
N SER A 63 6.07 7.93 6.75
CA SER A 63 7.23 8.81 6.88
C SER A 63 7.41 9.63 5.59
N THR A 64 8.12 10.73 5.70
CA THR A 64 8.40 11.58 4.56
C THR A 64 9.91 11.65 4.36
N ASN A 65 10.35 11.44 3.13
CA ASN A 65 11.75 11.58 2.77
C ASN A 65 11.97 13.02 2.33
N ASN A 66 12.68 13.78 3.16
CA ASN A 66 12.91 15.20 2.88
C ASN A 66 13.75 15.44 1.63
N ASN A 67 14.60 14.50 1.26
CA ASN A 67 15.45 14.66 0.09
C ASN A 67 14.70 14.47 -1.23
N SER A 68 13.78 13.54 -1.26
CA SER A 68 13.00 13.25 -2.47
C SER A 68 11.66 13.94 -2.50
N GLY A 69 11.19 14.43 -1.37
CA GLY A 69 9.85 14.99 -1.24
C GLY A 69 8.73 13.96 -1.28
N LYS A 70 9.08 12.66 -1.33
CA LYS A 70 8.08 11.61 -1.41
C LYS A 70 7.81 11.03 -0.04
N SER A 71 6.62 10.45 0.12
CA SER A 71 6.23 9.78 1.35
C SER A 71 6.40 8.28 1.19
N VAL A 72 6.76 7.63 2.28
CA VAL A 72 6.80 6.17 2.35
C VAL A 72 5.70 5.73 3.30
N VAL A 73 4.80 4.90 2.78
CA VAL A 73 3.71 4.35 3.57
C VAL A 73 3.92 2.84 3.63
N VAL A 74 4.02 2.32 4.83
CA VAL A 74 4.15 0.88 5.04
C VAL A 74 2.78 0.34 5.38
N ILE A 75 2.33 -0.64 4.61
CA ILE A 75 1.03 -1.27 4.84
C ILE A 75 1.22 -2.72 5.23
N ASN A 76 0.28 -3.25 5.99
CA ASN A 76 0.29 -4.65 6.39
C ASN A 76 -0.61 -5.46 5.48
N LEU A 77 -0.02 -6.47 4.85
CA LEU A 77 -0.73 -7.32 3.89
C LEU A 77 -0.64 -8.77 4.31
N PRO A 78 -1.66 -9.58 4.04
CA PRO A 78 -1.49 -11.03 4.09
C PRO A 78 -0.41 -11.47 3.11
N GLU A 79 0.43 -12.41 3.52
CA GLU A 79 1.51 -12.90 2.67
C GLU A 79 1.01 -13.36 1.31
N SER A 80 -0.16 -13.98 1.29
CA SER A 80 -0.72 -14.56 0.06
C SER A 80 -1.00 -13.53 -1.04
N ILE A 81 -1.14 -12.25 -0.69
CA ILE A 81 -1.47 -11.23 -1.68
C ILE A 81 -0.32 -10.28 -1.98
N VAL A 82 0.84 -10.47 -1.35
CA VAL A 82 1.98 -9.57 -1.57
C VAL A 82 2.43 -9.60 -3.02
N LEU A 83 2.63 -10.77 -3.59
CA LEU A 83 3.09 -10.88 -4.97
C LEU A 83 2.08 -10.29 -5.95
N ASN A 84 0.80 -10.56 -5.74
CA ASN A 84 -0.24 -9.99 -6.59
C ASN A 84 -0.24 -8.46 -6.51
N THR A 85 -0.07 -7.91 -5.33
CA THR A 85 0.02 -6.46 -5.14
C THR A 85 1.23 -5.89 -5.88
N LEU A 86 2.37 -6.56 -5.78
CA LEU A 86 3.60 -6.10 -6.43
C LEU A 86 3.47 -6.07 -7.96
N THR A 87 2.61 -6.89 -8.56
CA THR A 87 2.43 -6.87 -10.01
C THR A 87 1.78 -5.58 -10.51
N PHE A 88 1.07 -4.87 -9.65
CA PHE A 88 0.40 -3.63 -10.03
C PHE A 88 1.26 -2.38 -9.84
N ILE A 89 2.41 -2.50 -9.18
CA ILE A 89 3.21 -1.33 -8.84
C ILE A 89 3.99 -0.76 -10.03
N PRO A 90 4.64 -1.59 -10.89
CA PRO A 90 5.40 -1.04 -12.00
C PRO A 90 4.52 -0.26 -12.97
N ASP A 91 5.01 0.88 -13.42
CA ASP A 91 4.34 1.73 -14.41
C ASP A 91 2.96 2.21 -13.98
N THR A 92 2.76 2.36 -12.69
CA THR A 92 1.50 2.88 -12.17
C THR A 92 1.76 4.02 -11.18
N ARG A 93 0.74 4.85 -11.02
CA ARG A 93 0.68 5.85 -9.96
C ARG A 93 -0.21 5.30 -8.87
N LEU A 94 0.32 5.21 -7.68
CA LEU A 94 -0.42 4.67 -6.54
C LEU A 94 -1.13 5.79 -5.80
N ILE A 95 -2.37 5.56 -5.44
CA ILE A 95 -3.18 6.51 -4.68
C ILE A 95 -3.77 5.80 -3.48
N ILE A 96 -3.65 6.44 -2.33
CA ILE A 96 -4.18 5.93 -1.09
C ILE A 96 -5.43 6.72 -0.70
N VAL A 97 -6.49 6.00 -0.39
CA VAL A 97 -7.76 6.58 0.03
C VAL A 97 -8.12 5.98 1.38
N ARG A 98 -8.60 6.81 2.32
CA ARG A 98 -9.09 6.28 3.59
C ARG A 98 -10.30 5.41 3.34
N SER A 99 -10.28 4.20 3.92
CA SER A 99 -11.46 3.36 3.91
C SER A 99 -12.50 3.93 4.84
N ASN A 100 -13.73 3.87 4.40
CA ASN A 100 -14.82 4.48 5.13
C ASN A 100 -15.60 3.42 5.89
N TYR A 101 -15.06 3.01 7.00
CA TYR A 101 -15.71 2.03 7.88
C TYR A 101 -16.26 2.67 9.13
#